data_8ae04bc04aa63a44b048f7831111df44
#
_entry.id   8ae04bc04aa63a44b048f7831111df44
#
_cell.length_a   1.000
_cell.length_b   1.000
_cell.length_c   1.000
_cell.angle_alpha   90.00
_cell.angle_beta   90.00
_cell.angle_gamma   90.00
#
_symmetry.space_group_name_H-M   'P 1'
#
loop_
_entity.id
_entity.type
_entity.pdbx_description
1 polymer ?
#
loop_
_entity_poly.entity_id
_entity_poly.type
_entity_poly.pdbx_seq_one_letter_code
_entity_poly.pdbx_strand_id
1 'polypeptide(L)'
;MFGFINLHKPVGFTSHDCIAKSRKLLNTRKIGHGGTLDPAATGVLPIAVGKATRLLQFLPTPKAYRALIRLGITTTTDDLEGEIIEQADRIELEQSSIVECLNSFIGTIEQMPPIYSAIKKDGRKLYDLARKGEEIAVEPRKVTISEIKLLNITQAEFLEVEVEISCGPGTYIRAIARDLGKQLGVGGTLAGLVRTESCGLSIEQSLAFEDIEQQLEQQTFKLIEPGLLLSHLDTATLTSDDSQRWCQGQLVDLSQAVTSSKSAFTDEHYLTVYAADGTFLGISVLYERNEVLKLKPKVVLVQ
;
A
#
# COMPACT_ATOMS: atom_id res chain seq x y z
N MET A 1 -12.01 -16.38 12.85
CA MET A 1 -11.03 -15.29 13.07
C MET A 1 -10.86 -14.52 11.77
N PHE A 2 -11.01 -13.18 11.78
CA PHE A 2 -10.72 -12.29 10.66
C PHE A 2 -10.33 -10.90 11.16
N GLY A 3 -9.48 -10.21 10.42
CA GLY A 3 -8.95 -8.90 10.77
C GLY A 3 -7.66 -8.63 10.01
N PHE A 4 -6.86 -7.70 10.51
CA PHE A 4 -5.60 -7.32 9.88
C PHE A 4 -4.40 -7.52 10.81
N ILE A 5 -3.22 -7.64 10.20
CA ILE A 5 -1.93 -7.58 10.90
C ILE A 5 -1.15 -6.45 10.25
N ASN A 6 -0.54 -5.60 11.06
CA ASN A 6 0.49 -4.68 10.64
C ASN A 6 1.84 -5.40 10.69
N LEU A 7 2.22 -6.06 9.61
CA LEU A 7 3.46 -6.81 9.55
C LEU A 7 4.63 -5.91 9.16
N HIS A 8 5.72 -5.95 9.94
CA HIS A 8 7.02 -5.45 9.49
C HIS A 8 7.65 -6.49 8.56
N LYS A 9 7.60 -6.25 7.25
CA LYS A 9 8.22 -7.16 6.29
C LYS A 9 9.75 -7.14 6.44
N PRO A 10 10.40 -8.26 6.73
CA PRO A 10 11.85 -8.32 6.78
C PRO A 10 12.48 -8.22 5.39
N VAL A 11 13.75 -7.83 5.35
CA VAL A 11 14.56 -7.86 4.13
C VAL A 11 14.68 -9.30 3.59
N GLY A 12 14.79 -9.44 2.27
CA GLY A 12 14.96 -10.73 1.59
C GLY A 12 13.67 -11.54 1.37
N PHE A 13 12.58 -11.20 2.07
CA PHE A 13 11.28 -11.84 1.85
C PHE A 13 10.51 -11.15 0.73
N THR A 14 9.90 -11.92 -0.16
CA THR A 14 8.84 -11.40 -1.01
C THR A 14 7.57 -11.18 -0.18
N SER A 15 6.64 -10.34 -0.65
CA SER A 15 5.32 -10.22 -0.02
C SER A 15 4.56 -11.55 0.01
N HIS A 16 4.82 -12.46 -0.95
CA HIS A 16 4.23 -13.80 -0.98
C HIS A 16 4.83 -14.74 0.08
N ASP A 17 6.12 -14.64 0.37
CA ASP A 17 6.76 -15.40 1.46
C ASP A 17 6.17 -14.97 2.81
N CYS A 18 5.91 -13.67 3.00
CA CYS A 18 5.20 -13.17 4.17
C CYS A 18 3.80 -13.79 4.30
N ILE A 19 3.05 -13.88 3.18
CA ILE A 19 1.74 -14.57 3.17
C ILE A 19 1.90 -16.05 3.53
N ALA A 20 2.89 -16.74 2.98
CA ALA A 20 3.11 -18.16 3.23
C ALA A 20 3.47 -18.41 4.73
N LYS A 21 4.37 -17.60 5.31
CA LYS A 21 4.72 -17.67 6.73
C LYS A 21 3.51 -17.35 7.61
N SER A 22 2.75 -16.30 7.31
CA SER A 22 1.54 -15.93 8.06
C SER A 22 0.46 -17.03 8.01
N ARG A 23 0.28 -17.71 6.86
CA ARG A 23 -0.64 -18.85 6.75
C ARG A 23 -0.27 -20.00 7.70
N LYS A 24 1.03 -20.28 7.80
CA LYS A 24 1.55 -21.33 8.69
C LYS A 24 1.34 -20.95 10.15
N LEU A 25 1.70 -19.72 10.54
CA LEU A 25 1.58 -19.25 11.93
C LEU A 25 0.13 -19.21 12.41
N LEU A 26 -0.79 -18.74 11.58
CA LEU A 26 -2.19 -18.57 11.95
C LEU A 26 -3.07 -19.79 11.59
N ASN A 27 -2.47 -20.85 11.07
CA ASN A 27 -3.17 -22.06 10.62
C ASN A 27 -4.41 -21.73 9.75
N THR A 28 -4.26 -20.82 8.78
CA THR A 28 -5.35 -20.41 7.89
C THR A 28 -4.86 -20.20 6.46
N ARG A 29 -5.65 -20.66 5.47
CA ARG A 29 -5.31 -20.49 4.05
C ARG A 29 -5.69 -19.12 3.49
N LYS A 30 -6.68 -18.46 4.09
CA LYS A 30 -7.27 -17.23 3.57
C LYS A 30 -6.52 -16.02 4.12
N ILE A 31 -5.41 -15.68 3.47
CA ILE A 31 -4.57 -14.51 3.78
C ILE A 31 -4.23 -13.77 2.48
N GLY A 32 -4.24 -12.44 2.53
CA GLY A 32 -3.84 -11.53 1.46
C GLY A 32 -3.05 -10.35 2.01
N HIS A 33 -2.46 -9.52 1.14
CA HIS A 33 -1.74 -8.31 1.54
C HIS A 33 -2.25 -7.05 0.85
N GLY A 34 -2.08 -5.88 1.47
CA GLY A 34 -2.54 -4.56 1.02
C GLY A 34 -1.57 -3.83 0.09
N GLY A 35 -0.64 -4.51 -0.56
CA GLY A 35 0.29 -3.92 -1.54
C GLY A 35 1.66 -4.55 -1.47
N THR A 36 2.19 -4.89 -2.65
CA THR A 36 3.51 -5.54 -2.79
C THR A 36 4.63 -4.61 -2.31
N LEU A 37 5.64 -5.22 -1.70
CA LEU A 37 6.97 -4.67 -1.47
C LEU A 37 8.00 -5.58 -2.15
N ASP A 38 9.03 -4.98 -2.73
CA ASP A 38 10.15 -5.69 -3.33
C ASP A 38 10.94 -6.47 -2.25
N PRO A 39 11.70 -7.53 -2.60
CA PRO A 39 12.42 -8.33 -1.63
C PRO A 39 13.40 -7.52 -0.77
N ALA A 40 14.15 -6.60 -1.38
CA ALA A 40 15.10 -5.73 -0.69
C ALA A 40 14.43 -4.68 0.21
N ALA A 41 13.16 -4.31 -0.06
CA ALA A 41 12.42 -3.33 0.75
C ALA A 41 11.91 -3.95 2.06
N THR A 42 11.79 -3.11 3.10
CA THR A 42 11.29 -3.48 4.43
C THR A 42 10.10 -2.61 4.84
N GLY A 43 9.57 -2.84 6.04
CA GLY A 43 8.55 -1.99 6.66
C GLY A 43 7.11 -2.51 6.50
N VAL A 44 6.16 -1.60 6.58
CA VAL A 44 4.73 -1.91 6.72
C VAL A 44 4.17 -2.73 5.57
N LEU A 45 3.74 -3.96 5.86
CA LEU A 45 2.99 -4.82 4.94
C LEU A 45 1.65 -5.21 5.57
N PRO A 46 0.56 -4.53 5.20
CA PRO A 46 -0.77 -4.87 5.72
C PRO A 46 -1.17 -6.27 5.28
N ILE A 47 -1.44 -7.16 6.23
CA ILE A 47 -1.88 -8.53 6.01
C ILE A 47 -3.34 -8.67 6.41
N ALA A 48 -4.19 -9.07 5.49
CA ALA A 48 -5.59 -9.38 5.75
C ALA A 48 -5.78 -10.89 6.02
N VAL A 49 -6.48 -11.22 7.09
CA VAL A 49 -6.73 -12.59 7.57
C VAL A 49 -8.20 -12.95 7.41
N GLY A 50 -8.49 -14.13 6.93
CA GLY A 50 -9.84 -14.66 6.82
C GLY A 50 -10.74 -13.85 5.89
N LYS A 51 -11.96 -13.56 6.33
CA LYS A 51 -12.93 -12.77 5.55
C LYS A 51 -12.47 -11.33 5.29
N ALA A 52 -11.52 -10.77 6.09
CA ALA A 52 -10.98 -9.42 5.88
C ALA A 52 -10.22 -9.26 4.55
N THR A 53 -9.80 -10.33 3.88
CA THR A 53 -9.23 -10.26 2.52
C THR A 53 -10.14 -9.57 1.51
N ARG A 54 -11.46 -9.58 1.73
CA ARG A 54 -12.46 -8.91 0.89
C ARG A 54 -12.48 -7.40 1.10
N LEU A 55 -11.87 -6.92 2.21
CA LEU A 55 -11.85 -5.50 2.60
C LEU A 55 -10.63 -4.76 2.05
N LEU A 56 -9.61 -5.45 1.53
CA LEU A 56 -8.38 -4.84 1.03
C LEU A 56 -8.62 -3.73 0.01
N GLN A 57 -9.64 -3.85 -0.81
CA GLN A 57 -9.99 -2.87 -1.84
C GLN A 57 -10.59 -1.56 -1.29
N PHE A 58 -10.99 -1.54 -0.03
CA PHE A 58 -11.60 -0.38 0.62
C PHE A 58 -10.64 0.34 1.59
N LEU A 59 -9.42 -0.19 1.77
CA LEU A 59 -8.42 0.43 2.65
C LEU A 59 -7.89 1.73 2.05
N PRO A 60 -7.41 2.69 2.88
CA PRO A 60 -6.75 3.89 2.41
C PRO A 60 -5.60 3.57 1.46
N THR A 61 -5.50 4.34 0.39
CA THR A 61 -4.51 4.09 -0.68
C THR A 61 -3.18 4.82 -0.52
N PRO A 62 -3.06 5.95 0.20
CA PRO A 62 -1.79 6.64 0.41
C PRO A 62 -0.75 5.75 1.08
N LYS A 63 0.52 6.00 0.76
CA LYS A 63 1.68 5.31 1.32
C LYS A 63 2.78 6.31 1.59
N ALA A 64 3.58 6.03 2.62
CA ALA A 64 4.81 6.77 2.87
C ALA A 64 6.01 5.82 2.89
N TYR A 65 7.16 6.36 2.47
CA TYR A 65 8.41 5.63 2.34
C TYR A 65 9.57 6.48 2.82
N ARG A 66 10.53 5.85 3.47
CA ARG A 66 11.89 6.36 3.63
C ARG A 66 12.76 5.67 2.59
N ALA A 67 13.38 6.44 1.71
CA ALA A 67 14.17 5.95 0.61
C ALA A 67 15.60 6.49 0.70
N LEU A 68 16.58 5.61 0.46
CA LEU A 68 17.98 5.98 0.27
C LEU A 68 18.27 5.89 -1.22
N ILE A 69 18.58 7.02 -1.84
CA ILE A 69 18.88 7.13 -3.26
C ILE A 69 20.38 7.31 -3.40
N ARG A 70 21.03 6.45 -4.18
CA ARG A 70 22.44 6.57 -4.53
C ARG A 70 22.55 7.23 -5.88
N LEU A 71 23.24 8.36 -5.92
CA LEU A 71 23.55 9.09 -7.14
C LEU A 71 24.88 8.62 -7.73
N GLY A 72 25.02 8.73 -9.04
CA GLY A 72 26.21 8.32 -9.77
C GLY A 72 26.24 6.88 -10.24
N ILE A 73 25.17 6.15 -10.04
CA ILE A 73 25.05 4.78 -10.49
C ILE A 73 23.68 4.59 -11.19
N THR A 74 23.68 3.93 -12.33
CA THR A 74 22.47 3.39 -12.98
C THR A 74 22.55 1.88 -13.02
N THR A 75 21.43 1.21 -12.76
CA THR A 75 21.34 -0.24 -12.76
C THR A 75 20.19 -0.72 -13.63
N THR A 76 20.21 -1.98 -14.04
CA THR A 76 19.18 -2.59 -14.88
C THR A 76 17.80 -2.69 -14.22
N THR A 77 17.72 -2.61 -12.88
CA THR A 77 16.47 -2.76 -12.10
C THR A 77 16.02 -1.49 -11.40
N ASP A 78 16.77 -0.38 -11.56
CA ASP A 78 16.61 0.89 -10.83
C ASP A 78 16.84 0.75 -9.30
N ASP A 79 17.42 -0.38 -8.83
CA ASP A 79 17.84 -0.67 -7.46
C ASP A 79 19.18 -1.43 -7.43
N LEU A 80 19.72 -1.72 -6.24
CA LEU A 80 21.02 -2.38 -6.10
C LEU A 80 21.00 -3.91 -6.39
N GLU A 81 19.84 -4.50 -6.72
CA GLU A 81 19.78 -5.90 -7.13
C GLU A 81 20.16 -6.09 -8.61
N GLY A 82 20.14 -5.01 -9.41
CA GLY A 82 20.47 -5.03 -10.83
C GLY A 82 21.97 -4.88 -11.11
N GLU A 83 22.36 -5.28 -12.32
CA GLU A 83 23.73 -5.04 -12.83
C GLU A 83 23.94 -3.55 -13.07
N ILE A 84 25.14 -3.05 -12.75
CA ILE A 84 25.53 -1.65 -13.01
C ILE A 84 25.66 -1.46 -14.52
N ILE A 85 24.97 -0.45 -15.05
CA ILE A 85 25.04 -0.02 -16.45
C ILE A 85 26.08 1.09 -16.61
N GLU A 86 26.02 2.07 -15.71
CA GLU A 86 26.90 3.23 -15.71
C GLU A 86 27.27 3.61 -14.27
N GLN A 87 28.48 4.07 -14.08
CA GLN A 87 28.97 4.60 -12.81
C GLN A 87 29.81 5.85 -13.07
N ALA A 88 29.54 6.93 -12.38
CA ALA A 88 30.33 8.16 -12.42
C ALA A 88 31.51 8.07 -11.46
N ASP A 89 32.68 8.53 -11.91
CA ASP A 89 33.92 8.52 -11.08
C ASP A 89 33.82 9.50 -9.92
N ARG A 90 33.20 10.65 -10.13
CA ARG A 90 33.02 11.69 -9.13
C ARG A 90 31.79 12.51 -9.39
N ILE A 91 31.07 12.82 -8.30
CA ILE A 91 29.88 13.65 -8.34
C ILE A 91 30.09 14.85 -7.44
N GLU A 92 29.84 16.03 -8.00
CA GLU A 92 29.78 17.28 -7.27
C GLU A 92 28.45 17.93 -7.57
N LEU A 93 27.55 17.96 -6.61
CA LEU A 93 26.22 18.55 -6.71
C LEU A 93 25.96 19.48 -5.53
N GLU A 94 25.43 20.64 -5.81
CA GLU A 94 24.93 21.55 -4.79
C GLU A 94 23.66 20.98 -4.17
N GLN A 95 23.53 21.05 -2.86
CA GLN A 95 22.32 20.61 -2.16
C GLN A 95 21.05 21.29 -2.68
N SER A 96 21.14 22.57 -3.04
CA SER A 96 20.05 23.34 -3.64
C SER A 96 19.51 22.70 -4.91
N SER A 97 20.38 22.20 -5.80
CA SER A 97 19.99 21.53 -7.05
C SER A 97 19.26 20.22 -6.76
N ILE A 98 19.68 19.46 -5.75
CA ILE A 98 19.02 18.23 -5.34
C ILE A 98 17.60 18.55 -4.81
N VAL A 99 17.48 19.56 -3.93
CA VAL A 99 16.19 19.98 -3.36
C VAL A 99 15.24 20.49 -4.44
N GLU A 100 15.72 21.30 -5.37
CA GLU A 100 14.91 21.81 -6.48
C GLU A 100 14.40 20.67 -7.36
N CYS A 101 15.28 19.71 -7.69
CA CYS A 101 14.90 18.53 -8.46
C CYS A 101 13.88 17.65 -7.71
N LEU A 102 14.07 17.39 -6.41
CA LEU A 102 13.09 16.65 -5.59
C LEU A 102 11.72 17.33 -5.58
N ASN A 103 11.69 18.66 -5.45
CA ASN A 103 10.44 19.42 -5.45
C ASN A 103 9.70 19.34 -6.77
N SER A 104 10.39 19.14 -7.91
CA SER A 104 9.79 18.99 -9.22
C SER A 104 8.93 17.72 -9.36
N PHE A 105 9.11 16.73 -8.49
CA PHE A 105 8.28 15.52 -8.48
C PHE A 105 6.96 15.67 -7.70
N ILE A 106 6.79 16.75 -6.91
CA ILE A 106 5.57 16.94 -6.11
C ILE A 106 4.39 17.28 -7.03
N GLY A 107 3.25 16.63 -6.78
CA GLY A 107 2.04 16.76 -7.59
C GLY A 107 1.78 15.51 -8.43
N THR A 108 1.04 15.69 -9.53
CA THR A 108 0.76 14.61 -10.48
C THR A 108 1.81 14.60 -11.58
N ILE A 109 2.55 13.50 -11.67
CA ILE A 109 3.61 13.29 -12.65
C ILE A 109 3.31 12.10 -13.56
N GLU A 110 3.92 12.08 -14.74
CA GLU A 110 4.00 10.90 -15.59
C GLU A 110 5.28 10.12 -15.25
N GLN A 111 5.11 8.90 -14.75
CA GLN A 111 6.21 8.04 -14.36
C GLN A 111 6.29 6.82 -15.29
N MET A 112 7.48 6.55 -15.83
CA MET A 112 7.78 5.31 -16.53
C MET A 112 8.05 4.22 -15.49
N PRO A 113 7.18 3.20 -15.36
CA PRO A 113 7.40 2.11 -14.40
C PRO A 113 8.69 1.35 -14.70
N PRO A 114 9.37 0.79 -13.68
CA PRO A 114 10.48 -0.13 -13.89
C PRO A 114 10.04 -1.34 -14.72
N ILE A 115 10.92 -1.82 -15.61
CA ILE A 115 10.67 -3.04 -16.40
C ILE A 115 10.46 -4.23 -15.48
N TYR A 116 11.22 -4.30 -14.39
CA TYR A 116 11.08 -5.32 -13.34
C TYR A 116 9.95 -4.96 -12.36
N SER A 117 8.70 -5.02 -12.84
CA SER A 117 7.51 -4.71 -12.02
C SER A 117 6.42 -5.78 -12.16
N ALA A 118 5.47 -5.76 -11.22
CA ALA A 118 4.32 -6.68 -11.21
C ALA A 118 3.19 -6.28 -12.16
N ILE A 119 3.37 -5.23 -12.95
CA ILE A 119 2.43 -4.79 -13.98
C ILE A 119 2.21 -5.92 -14.97
N LYS A 120 0.96 -6.11 -15.40
CA LYS A 120 0.63 -7.10 -16.43
C LYS A 120 0.48 -6.41 -17.78
N LYS A 121 1.12 -6.99 -18.80
CA LYS A 121 0.89 -6.71 -20.21
C LYS A 121 0.46 -8.02 -20.87
N ASP A 122 -0.66 -8.03 -21.55
CA ASP A 122 -1.24 -9.21 -22.20
C ASP A 122 -1.35 -10.45 -21.27
N GLY A 123 -1.71 -10.20 -19.99
CA GLY A 123 -1.86 -11.24 -18.98
C GLY A 123 -0.58 -11.72 -18.31
N ARG A 124 0.62 -11.35 -18.83
CA ARG A 124 1.94 -11.72 -18.28
C ARG A 124 2.52 -10.54 -17.49
N LYS A 125 3.23 -10.82 -16.42
CA LYS A 125 3.87 -9.77 -15.61
C LYS A 125 5.15 -9.29 -16.31
N LEU A 126 5.44 -7.97 -16.23
CA LEU A 126 6.60 -7.38 -16.88
C LEU A 126 7.91 -8.03 -16.44
N TYR A 127 8.07 -8.32 -15.14
CA TYR A 127 9.28 -8.98 -14.65
C TYR A 127 9.51 -10.39 -15.24
N ASP A 128 8.44 -11.15 -15.58
CA ASP A 128 8.55 -12.47 -16.21
C ASP A 128 9.04 -12.36 -17.66
N LEU A 129 8.64 -11.29 -18.33
CA LEU A 129 9.04 -10.98 -19.71
C LEU A 129 10.49 -10.46 -19.74
N ALA A 130 10.83 -9.53 -18.82
CA ALA A 130 12.18 -8.97 -18.69
C ALA A 130 13.24 -10.05 -18.45
N ARG A 131 12.96 -11.03 -17.58
CA ARG A 131 13.85 -12.18 -17.32
C ARG A 131 14.09 -13.06 -18.55
N LYS A 132 13.21 -13.01 -19.53
CA LYS A 132 13.34 -13.73 -20.81
C LYS A 132 14.06 -12.92 -21.88
N GLY A 133 14.45 -11.68 -21.59
CA GLY A 133 15.09 -10.77 -22.54
C GLY A 133 14.12 -10.24 -23.61
N GLU A 134 12.79 -10.34 -23.38
CA GLU A 134 11.81 -9.79 -24.31
C GLU A 134 11.81 -8.24 -24.19
N GLU A 135 11.97 -7.52 -25.30
CA GLU A 135 11.79 -6.06 -25.32
C GLU A 135 10.34 -5.70 -25.04
N ILE A 136 10.12 -4.87 -24.01
CA ILE A 136 8.79 -4.49 -23.57
C ILE A 136 8.65 -2.97 -23.64
N ALA A 137 7.77 -2.50 -24.50
CA ALA A 137 7.32 -1.12 -24.42
C ALA A 137 6.41 -0.96 -23.19
N VAL A 138 6.85 -0.18 -22.21
CA VAL A 138 6.09 0.19 -21.01
C VAL A 138 5.51 1.58 -21.26
N GLU A 139 4.23 1.78 -20.94
CA GLU A 139 3.59 3.09 -21.06
C GLU A 139 3.74 3.88 -19.75
N PRO A 140 3.97 5.21 -19.84
CA PRO A 140 3.97 6.08 -18.68
C PRO A 140 2.62 6.01 -17.96
N ARG A 141 2.65 6.20 -16.64
CA ARG A 141 1.45 6.23 -15.79
C ARG A 141 1.43 7.50 -14.95
N LYS A 142 0.26 8.10 -14.85
CA LYS A 142 0.05 9.21 -13.92
C LYS A 142 0.05 8.69 -12.49
N VAL A 143 0.91 9.26 -11.67
CA VAL A 143 1.00 9.00 -10.23
C VAL A 143 1.01 10.33 -9.48
N THR A 144 0.59 10.33 -8.23
CA THR A 144 0.55 11.54 -7.42
C THR A 144 1.53 11.40 -6.27
N ILE A 145 2.41 12.36 -6.10
CA ILE A 145 3.32 12.50 -4.99
C ILE A 145 2.86 13.71 -4.19
N SER A 146 2.40 13.47 -2.96
CA SER A 146 1.87 14.54 -2.11
C SER A 146 2.96 15.32 -1.40
N GLU A 147 4.08 14.66 -1.09
CA GLU A 147 5.20 15.28 -0.38
C GLU A 147 6.51 14.52 -0.64
N ILE A 148 7.61 15.27 -0.73
CA ILE A 148 8.98 14.75 -0.63
C ILE A 148 9.75 15.64 0.33
N LYS A 149 10.37 15.04 1.35
CA LYS A 149 11.26 15.72 2.30
C LYS A 149 12.65 15.17 2.17
N LEU A 150 13.63 16.03 1.96
CA LEU A 150 15.03 15.70 2.13
C LEU A 150 15.32 15.51 3.62
N LEU A 151 15.82 14.34 4.00
CA LEU A 151 16.21 14.03 5.38
C LEU A 151 17.71 14.23 5.60
N ASN A 152 18.52 13.69 4.68
CA ASN A 152 19.96 13.76 4.79
C ASN A 152 20.64 13.64 3.42
N ILE A 153 21.88 14.16 3.33
CA ILE A 153 22.80 13.93 2.22
C ILE A 153 24.13 13.48 2.83
N THR A 154 24.62 12.33 2.38
CA THR A 154 25.90 11.76 2.82
C THR A 154 26.82 11.59 1.63
N GLN A 155 28.03 12.16 1.72
CA GLN A 155 29.11 11.96 0.75
C GLN A 155 30.18 11.05 1.39
N ALA A 156 30.16 9.79 0.98
CA ALA A 156 31.22 8.83 1.37
C ALA A 156 31.85 8.24 0.10
N GLU A 157 31.73 6.94 -0.13
CA GLU A 157 32.09 6.31 -1.40
C GLU A 157 31.16 6.78 -2.52
N PHE A 158 29.88 6.95 -2.20
CA PHE A 158 28.85 7.46 -3.09
C PHE A 158 28.18 8.69 -2.49
N LEU A 159 27.55 9.48 -3.34
CA LEU A 159 26.63 10.53 -2.91
C LEU A 159 25.25 9.88 -2.67
N GLU A 160 24.83 9.82 -1.40
CA GLU A 160 23.55 9.24 -1.01
C GLU A 160 22.60 10.31 -0.47
N VAL A 161 21.37 10.27 -0.95
CA VAL A 161 20.29 11.20 -0.60
C VAL A 161 19.18 10.41 0.09
N GLU A 162 18.95 10.68 1.37
CA GLU A 162 17.85 10.09 2.13
C GLU A 162 16.65 11.01 2.10
N VAL A 163 15.50 10.45 1.70
CA VAL A 163 14.24 11.19 1.54
C VAL A 163 13.08 10.46 2.17
N GLU A 164 12.10 11.22 2.63
CA GLU A 164 10.76 10.74 2.95
C GLU A 164 9.79 11.12 1.82
N ILE A 165 9.01 10.15 1.33
CA ILE A 165 8.12 10.32 0.19
C ILE A 165 6.72 9.85 0.56
N SER A 166 5.73 10.75 0.48
CA SER A 166 4.31 10.42 0.59
C SER A 166 3.66 10.43 -0.79
N CYS A 167 2.98 9.34 -1.17
CA CYS A 167 2.47 9.18 -2.52
C CYS A 167 1.20 8.33 -2.61
N GLY A 168 0.53 8.45 -3.74
CA GLY A 168 -0.61 7.64 -4.13
C GLY A 168 -0.24 6.22 -4.58
N PRO A 169 -1.25 5.38 -4.87
CA PRO A 169 -1.04 4.04 -5.34
C PRO A 169 -0.38 4.01 -6.73
N GLY A 170 0.41 2.97 -6.98
CA GLY A 170 1.08 2.77 -8.28
C GLY A 170 2.40 3.51 -8.45
N THR A 171 2.80 4.35 -7.50
CA THR A 171 4.10 5.03 -7.51
C THR A 171 5.25 4.06 -7.26
N TYR A 172 6.27 4.11 -8.11
CA TYR A 172 7.50 3.32 -7.98
C TYR A 172 8.63 4.22 -7.47
N ILE A 173 9.10 3.96 -6.25
CA ILE A 173 10.18 4.74 -5.64
C ILE A 173 11.51 4.51 -6.39
N ARG A 174 11.72 3.31 -6.96
CA ARG A 174 12.85 3.02 -7.86
C ARG A 174 12.89 3.97 -9.07
N ALA A 175 11.73 4.22 -9.66
CA ALA A 175 11.67 5.16 -10.79
C ALA A 175 11.93 6.61 -10.36
N ILE A 176 11.53 7.01 -9.12
CA ILE A 176 11.91 8.34 -8.60
C ILE A 176 13.43 8.44 -8.46
N ALA A 177 14.09 7.41 -7.94
CA ALA A 177 15.54 7.39 -7.78
C ALA A 177 16.28 7.51 -9.14
N ARG A 178 15.84 6.72 -10.13
CA ARG A 178 16.34 6.79 -11.51
C ARG A 178 16.15 8.18 -12.12
N ASP A 179 14.91 8.69 -12.03
CA ASP A 179 14.53 9.93 -12.70
C ASP A 179 15.18 11.15 -12.03
N LEU A 180 15.40 11.12 -10.69
CA LEU A 180 16.20 12.11 -9.96
C LEU A 180 17.65 12.15 -10.49
N GLY A 181 18.31 11.01 -10.56
CA GLY A 181 19.67 10.93 -11.07
C GLY A 181 19.79 11.36 -12.54
N LYS A 182 18.77 11.02 -13.35
CA LYS A 182 18.68 11.44 -14.76
C LYS A 182 18.53 12.96 -14.88
N GLN A 183 17.64 13.60 -14.10
CA GLN A 183 17.45 15.06 -14.14
C GLN A 183 18.69 15.83 -13.67
N LEU A 184 19.41 15.27 -12.68
CA LEU A 184 20.67 15.82 -12.21
C LEU A 184 21.86 15.53 -13.13
N GLY A 185 21.68 14.70 -14.17
CA GLY A 185 22.71 14.36 -15.16
C GLY A 185 23.81 13.43 -14.66
N VAL A 186 23.61 12.74 -13.53
CA VAL A 186 24.64 11.91 -12.89
C VAL A 186 24.29 10.43 -12.80
N GLY A 187 23.04 10.06 -13.11
CA GLY A 187 22.50 8.73 -12.84
C GLY A 187 22.07 8.55 -11.38
N GLY A 188 21.15 7.62 -11.15
CA GLY A 188 20.59 7.36 -9.81
C GLY A 188 19.94 5.99 -9.71
N THR A 189 20.05 5.38 -8.54
CA THR A 189 19.45 4.08 -8.22
C THR A 189 18.95 4.06 -6.78
N LEU A 190 17.96 3.21 -6.49
CA LEU A 190 17.43 3.04 -5.14
C LEU A 190 18.38 2.12 -4.35
N ALA A 191 19.00 2.64 -3.29
CA ALA A 191 19.92 1.90 -2.43
C ALA A 191 19.23 1.27 -1.22
N GLY A 192 18.11 1.85 -0.75
CA GLY A 192 17.36 1.32 0.37
C GLY A 192 15.91 1.82 0.36
N LEU A 193 14.99 1.00 0.87
CA LEU A 193 13.58 1.35 0.94
C LEU A 193 12.92 0.77 2.17
N VAL A 194 12.30 1.66 2.95
CA VAL A 194 11.45 1.30 4.08
C VAL A 194 10.07 1.90 3.86
N ARG A 195 9.03 1.09 3.77
CA ARG A 195 7.66 1.61 3.76
C ARG A 195 7.24 1.94 5.17
N THR A 196 7.08 3.23 5.46
CA THR A 196 6.73 3.73 6.79
C THR A 196 5.25 3.73 7.04
N GLU A 197 4.43 3.91 5.96
CA GLU A 197 2.97 3.87 6.07
C GLU A 197 2.32 3.14 4.89
N SER A 198 1.24 2.42 5.16
CA SER A 198 0.38 1.78 4.14
C SER A 198 -0.98 1.40 4.71
N CYS A 199 -2.06 1.68 3.99
CA CYS A 199 -3.42 1.31 4.37
C CYS A 199 -3.85 1.83 5.75
N GLY A 200 -3.39 3.01 6.16
CA GLY A 200 -3.66 3.59 7.48
C GLY A 200 -2.87 2.95 8.63
N LEU A 201 -1.89 2.12 8.34
CA LEU A 201 -0.99 1.51 9.32
C LEU A 201 0.38 2.17 9.26
N SER A 202 1.03 2.38 10.40
CA SER A 202 2.35 2.97 10.53
C SER A 202 3.41 1.97 10.99
N ILE A 203 4.68 2.28 10.72
CA ILE A 203 5.81 1.39 11.04
C ILE A 203 6.03 1.23 12.54
N GLU A 204 5.71 2.24 13.34
CA GLU A 204 5.87 2.25 14.80
C GLU A 204 4.98 1.19 15.48
N GLN A 205 3.89 0.83 14.83
CA GLN A 205 2.93 -0.18 15.32
C GLN A 205 3.07 -1.52 14.59
N SER A 206 4.10 -1.67 13.76
CA SER A 206 4.31 -2.91 13.01
C SER A 206 4.96 -3.99 13.88
N LEU A 207 4.56 -5.24 13.65
CA LEU A 207 5.08 -6.43 14.35
C LEU A 207 6.02 -7.20 13.43
N ALA A 208 7.19 -7.58 13.93
CA ALA A 208 8.02 -8.57 13.28
C ALA A 208 7.39 -9.97 13.41
N PHE A 209 7.87 -10.95 12.65
CA PHE A 209 7.35 -12.31 12.77
C PHE A 209 7.62 -12.90 14.14
N GLU A 210 8.75 -12.57 14.74
CA GLU A 210 9.18 -12.99 16.08
C GLU A 210 8.21 -12.48 17.16
N ASP A 211 7.74 -11.23 17.03
CA ASP A 211 6.74 -10.64 17.92
C ASP A 211 5.40 -11.38 17.82
N ILE A 212 4.99 -11.71 16.59
CA ILE A 212 3.75 -12.46 16.35
C ILE A 212 3.84 -13.87 16.93
N GLU A 213 4.96 -14.57 16.72
CA GLU A 213 5.23 -15.89 17.25
C GLU A 213 5.17 -15.89 18.80
N GLN A 214 5.84 -14.94 19.43
CA GLN A 214 5.83 -14.77 20.88
C GLN A 214 4.43 -14.49 21.42
N GLN A 215 3.68 -13.57 20.78
CA GLN A 215 2.31 -13.26 21.20
C GLN A 215 1.37 -14.45 21.02
N LEU A 216 1.57 -15.28 19.99
CA LEU A 216 0.78 -16.51 19.80
C LEU A 216 1.06 -17.54 20.90
N GLU A 217 2.32 -17.74 21.27
CA GLU A 217 2.72 -18.62 22.38
C GLU A 217 2.12 -18.15 23.71
N GLN A 218 2.13 -16.84 23.96
CA GLN A 218 1.56 -16.21 25.15
C GLN A 218 0.03 -16.08 25.12
N GLN A 219 -0.62 -16.45 24.01
CA GLN A 219 -2.07 -16.29 23.78
C GLN A 219 -2.57 -14.85 23.90
N THR A 220 -1.71 -13.87 23.62
CA THR A 220 -2.01 -12.42 23.66
C THR A 220 -2.23 -11.82 22.26
N PHE A 221 -1.91 -12.58 21.20
CA PHE A 221 -2.02 -12.10 19.84
C PHE A 221 -3.46 -11.71 19.46
N LYS A 222 -3.61 -10.50 18.94
CA LYS A 222 -4.90 -9.97 18.47
C LYS A 222 -4.76 -9.39 17.07
N LEU A 223 -5.73 -9.70 16.22
CA LEU A 223 -5.87 -9.03 14.93
C LEU A 223 -6.41 -7.62 15.12
N ILE A 224 -5.98 -6.70 14.27
CA ILE A 224 -6.56 -5.36 14.16
C ILE A 224 -7.97 -5.50 13.60
N GLU A 225 -8.92 -4.86 14.25
CA GLU A 225 -10.32 -4.86 13.84
C GLU A 225 -10.50 -4.08 12.53
N PRO A 226 -11.28 -4.60 11.56
CA PRO A 226 -11.46 -3.96 10.26
C PRO A 226 -11.97 -2.53 10.33
N GLY A 227 -12.87 -2.22 11.27
CA GLY A 227 -13.46 -0.90 11.43
C GLY A 227 -12.44 0.20 11.69
N LEU A 228 -11.33 -0.11 12.37
CA LEU A 228 -10.25 0.85 12.64
C LEU A 228 -9.58 1.32 11.36
N LEU A 229 -9.33 0.41 10.41
CA LEU A 229 -8.69 0.74 9.13
C LEU A 229 -9.64 1.34 8.10
N LEU A 230 -10.95 1.28 8.35
CA LEU A 230 -12.00 1.77 7.48
C LEU A 230 -12.66 3.04 8.01
N SER A 231 -12.06 3.69 9.02
CA SER A 231 -12.58 4.89 9.68
C SER A 231 -12.69 6.12 8.77
N HIS A 232 -12.10 6.08 7.57
CA HIS A 232 -12.25 7.11 6.55
C HIS A 232 -13.58 7.00 5.79
N LEU A 233 -14.27 5.84 5.86
CA LEU A 233 -15.60 5.66 5.29
C LEU A 233 -16.66 6.19 6.25
N ASP A 234 -17.82 6.56 5.69
CA ASP A 234 -19.00 6.84 6.48
C ASP A 234 -19.51 5.56 7.15
N THR A 235 -20.30 5.74 8.21
CA THR A 235 -20.77 4.62 9.04
C THR A 235 -22.30 4.60 9.08
N ALA A 236 -22.87 3.41 8.98
CA ALA A 236 -24.29 3.15 9.22
C ALA A 236 -24.43 2.12 10.35
N THR A 237 -25.26 2.43 11.35
CA THR A 237 -25.63 1.52 12.43
C THR A 237 -27.06 1.05 12.23
N LEU A 238 -27.26 -0.25 12.16
CA LEU A 238 -28.55 -0.88 11.89
C LEU A 238 -29.22 -1.38 13.17
N THR A 239 -30.56 -1.40 13.17
CA THR A 239 -31.35 -2.12 14.18
C THR A 239 -31.07 -3.62 14.12
N SER A 240 -31.51 -4.37 15.12
CA SER A 240 -31.36 -5.83 15.15
C SER A 240 -31.99 -6.50 13.93
N ASP A 241 -33.24 -6.10 13.60
CA ASP A 241 -34.00 -6.69 12.48
C ASP A 241 -33.36 -6.34 11.13
N ASP A 242 -32.94 -5.08 10.95
CA ASP A 242 -32.29 -4.66 9.72
C ASP A 242 -30.89 -5.25 9.58
N SER A 243 -30.18 -5.49 10.67
CA SER A 243 -28.91 -6.22 10.66
C SER A 243 -29.06 -7.63 10.12
N GLN A 244 -30.10 -8.35 10.54
CA GLN A 244 -30.38 -9.68 10.05
C GLN A 244 -30.72 -9.68 8.55
N ARG A 245 -31.61 -8.78 8.12
CA ARG A 245 -31.99 -8.62 6.71
C ARG A 245 -30.81 -8.27 5.83
N TRP A 246 -29.98 -7.31 6.30
CA TRP A 246 -28.78 -6.88 5.59
C TRP A 246 -27.76 -8.02 5.46
N CYS A 247 -27.53 -8.79 6.52
CA CYS A 247 -26.63 -9.95 6.51
C CYS A 247 -27.10 -11.04 5.53
N GLN A 248 -28.42 -11.13 5.25
CA GLN A 248 -28.98 -12.03 4.26
C GLN A 248 -28.93 -11.47 2.82
N GLY A 249 -28.31 -10.30 2.62
CA GLY A 249 -28.15 -9.67 1.30
C GLY A 249 -29.33 -8.77 0.88
N GLN A 250 -30.28 -8.48 1.77
CA GLN A 250 -31.43 -7.62 1.49
C GLN A 250 -31.05 -6.14 1.56
N LEU A 251 -31.79 -5.32 0.80
CA LEU A 251 -31.68 -3.86 0.88
C LEU A 251 -32.37 -3.37 2.16
N VAL A 252 -31.72 -2.44 2.85
CA VAL A 252 -32.23 -1.77 4.05
C VAL A 252 -32.34 -0.27 3.78
N ASP A 253 -33.39 0.38 4.26
CA ASP A 253 -33.59 1.82 4.08
C ASP A 253 -32.59 2.61 4.93
N LEU A 254 -31.92 3.58 4.32
CA LEU A 254 -30.95 4.44 5.04
C LEU A 254 -31.63 5.28 6.13
N SER A 255 -32.90 5.66 5.92
CA SER A 255 -33.66 6.47 6.89
C SER A 255 -33.88 5.79 8.24
N GLN A 256 -33.71 4.46 8.31
CA GLN A 256 -33.81 3.67 9.54
C GLN A 256 -32.45 3.39 10.20
N ALA A 257 -31.35 3.82 9.56
CA ALA A 257 -30.01 3.67 10.08
C ALA A 257 -29.52 5.00 10.70
N VAL A 258 -28.80 4.91 11.82
CA VAL A 258 -28.05 6.06 12.35
C VAL A 258 -26.81 6.20 11.50
N THR A 259 -26.67 7.32 10.80
CA THR A 259 -25.51 7.59 9.93
C THR A 259 -24.64 8.71 10.46
N SER A 260 -23.34 8.54 10.39
CA SER A 260 -22.37 9.64 10.48
C SER A 260 -21.81 9.86 9.08
N SER A 261 -22.34 10.84 8.34
CA SER A 261 -21.84 11.18 7.01
C SER A 261 -20.76 12.24 7.12
N LYS A 262 -19.63 12.00 6.45
CA LYS A 262 -18.50 12.94 6.35
C LYS A 262 -18.45 13.67 5.00
N SER A 263 -19.25 13.24 4.03
CA SER A 263 -19.21 13.75 2.65
C SER A 263 -20.59 13.79 2.00
N ALA A 264 -20.73 14.57 0.92
CA ALA A 264 -21.89 14.50 0.03
C ALA A 264 -21.91 13.16 -0.69
N PHE A 265 -23.08 12.56 -0.83
CA PHE A 265 -23.26 11.28 -1.48
C PHE A 265 -22.91 11.36 -2.99
N THR A 266 -21.99 10.51 -3.43
CA THR A 266 -21.60 10.36 -4.83
C THR A 266 -21.93 8.94 -5.30
N ASP A 267 -21.89 8.72 -6.62
CA ASP A 267 -21.95 7.36 -7.16
C ASP A 267 -20.84 6.47 -6.54
N GLU A 268 -21.20 5.23 -6.18
CA GLU A 268 -20.32 4.29 -5.45
C GLU A 268 -19.88 4.74 -4.02
N HIS A 269 -20.76 5.42 -3.29
CA HIS A 269 -20.51 5.76 -1.89
C HIS A 269 -20.54 4.54 -0.98
N TYR A 270 -19.38 4.18 -0.42
CA TYR A 270 -19.23 3.04 0.49
C TYR A 270 -19.35 3.47 1.95
N LEU A 271 -20.01 2.61 2.76
CA LEU A 271 -20.14 2.81 4.20
C LEU A 271 -19.74 1.53 4.95
N THR A 272 -19.13 1.71 6.10
CA THR A 272 -19.03 0.66 7.11
C THR A 272 -20.39 0.44 7.76
N VAL A 273 -20.73 -0.83 8.01
CA VAL A 273 -22.02 -1.20 8.61
C VAL A 273 -21.80 -1.93 9.92
N TYR A 274 -22.48 -1.45 10.95
CA TYR A 274 -22.46 -2.00 12.30
C TYR A 274 -23.87 -2.39 12.75
N ALA A 275 -23.95 -3.40 13.60
CA ALA A 275 -25.15 -3.66 14.38
C ALA A 275 -25.25 -2.70 15.57
N ALA A 276 -26.43 -2.63 16.20
CA ALA A 276 -26.69 -1.77 17.35
C ALA A 276 -25.78 -2.07 18.57
N ASP A 277 -25.27 -3.27 18.68
CA ASP A 277 -24.32 -3.70 19.73
C ASP A 277 -22.85 -3.35 19.43
N GLY A 278 -22.59 -2.66 18.30
CA GLY A 278 -21.25 -2.27 17.86
C GLY A 278 -20.54 -3.35 17.07
N THR A 279 -21.14 -4.50 16.76
CA THR A 279 -20.55 -5.55 15.93
C THR A 279 -20.36 -5.05 14.49
N PHE A 280 -19.14 -5.12 13.97
CA PHE A 280 -18.85 -4.80 12.56
C PHE A 280 -19.42 -5.86 11.63
N LEU A 281 -20.39 -5.50 10.81
CA LEU A 281 -21.08 -6.42 9.89
C LEU A 281 -20.43 -6.50 8.51
N GLY A 282 -19.85 -5.37 8.03
CA GLY A 282 -19.22 -5.32 6.72
C GLY A 282 -19.29 -3.96 6.01
N ILE A 283 -19.39 -4.00 4.69
CA ILE A 283 -19.44 -2.82 3.82
C ILE A 283 -20.73 -2.80 3.02
N SER A 284 -21.38 -1.66 2.99
CA SER A 284 -22.50 -1.33 2.10
C SER A 284 -22.06 -0.36 1.01
N VAL A 285 -22.80 -0.34 -0.08
CA VAL A 285 -22.80 0.77 -1.04
C VAL A 285 -24.18 1.42 -0.99
N LEU A 286 -24.20 2.75 -1.08
CA LEU A 286 -25.45 3.49 -1.22
C LEU A 286 -26.08 3.17 -2.59
N TYR A 287 -27.38 2.93 -2.57
CA TYR A 287 -28.16 2.63 -3.75
C TYR A 287 -29.48 3.38 -3.68
N GLU A 288 -29.75 4.20 -4.66
CA GLU A 288 -31.02 4.90 -4.77
C GLU A 288 -32.05 4.07 -5.53
N ARG A 289 -33.23 3.93 -4.96
CA ARG A 289 -34.37 3.29 -5.60
C ARG A 289 -35.66 4.03 -5.26
N ASN A 290 -36.36 4.51 -6.27
CA ASN A 290 -37.60 5.29 -6.12
C ASN A 290 -37.43 6.49 -5.17
N GLU A 291 -36.38 7.28 -5.36
CA GLU A 291 -36.05 8.46 -4.53
C GLU A 291 -35.76 8.12 -3.04
N VAL A 292 -35.58 6.85 -2.71
CA VAL A 292 -35.19 6.39 -1.36
C VAL A 292 -33.79 5.82 -1.38
N LEU A 293 -32.94 6.36 -0.52
CA LEU A 293 -31.58 5.83 -0.32
C LEU A 293 -31.65 4.55 0.49
N LYS A 294 -30.98 3.52 -0.02
CA LYS A 294 -30.87 2.20 0.59
C LYS A 294 -29.45 1.75 0.74
N LEU A 295 -29.20 0.94 1.76
CA LEU A 295 -27.95 0.25 2.00
C LEU A 295 -27.96 -1.10 1.27
N LYS A 296 -27.13 -1.23 0.24
CA LYS A 296 -26.94 -2.48 -0.49
C LYS A 296 -25.70 -3.21 0.03
N PRO A 297 -25.82 -4.43 0.57
CA PRO A 297 -24.66 -5.20 1.03
C PRO A 297 -23.64 -5.41 -0.09
N LYS A 298 -22.39 -4.97 0.13
CA LYS A 298 -21.26 -5.20 -0.77
C LYS A 298 -20.33 -6.29 -0.23
N VAL A 299 -20.02 -6.24 1.06
CA VAL A 299 -19.24 -7.25 1.77
C VAL A 299 -19.93 -7.56 3.09
N VAL A 300 -20.40 -8.78 3.25
CA VAL A 300 -20.94 -9.30 4.52
C VAL A 300 -19.91 -10.20 5.17
N LEU A 301 -19.54 -9.92 6.42
CA LEU A 301 -18.50 -10.63 7.19
C LEU A 301 -19.08 -11.54 8.28
N VAL A 302 -20.22 -11.18 8.83
CA VAL A 302 -20.94 -11.97 9.84
C VAL A 302 -21.98 -12.83 9.14
N GLN A 303 -22.14 -14.04 9.59
CA GLN A 303 -23.22 -14.97 9.19
C GLN A 303 -23.91 -15.43 10.43
#